data_2695e99b0e8df160afae116457add084
#
_entry.id   2695e99b0e8df160afae116457add084
#
_cell.length_a   1.000
_cell.length_b   1.000
_cell.length_c   1.000
_cell.angle_alpha   90.00
_cell.angle_beta   90.00
_cell.angle_gamma   90.00
#
_symmetry.space_group_name_H-M   'P 1'
#
loop_
_entity.id
_entity.type
_entity.pdbx_description
1 polymer ?
#
loop_
_entity_poly.entity_id
_entity_poly.type
_entity_poly.pdbx_seq_one_letter_code
_entity_poly.pdbx_strand_id
1 'polypeptide(L)'
;SDDDFTRGQSFYDLMIKADPANPNVAYVGGIDLFRTDNGGNASGSSNPWTQISHWYGMSGLQFAHADQHSSVISSVDANKILFGNDGGIFYSNNQGTNLGSRNYNYHTSQYYTIAVAPSTMFENHSVTQRGTDRSVNRSSSVFISRTGPNQDVFVGGLQDNGTMFQADRGNAKTRAVDVSGGDGAASMFSQNVNNKYYITNYVYNRAVEAVNLNGDTSRTWRLNSEGSTNGDFITVQDLDSNRGVVYSNYRSGGTNR
;
A
#
# COMPACT_ATOMS: atom_id res chain seq x y z
N SER A 1 -9.42 24.94 -3.24
CA SER A 1 -8.68 25.67 -2.23
C SER A 1 -7.74 24.69 -1.53
N ASP A 2 -6.55 25.13 -1.17
CA ASP A 2 -5.53 24.31 -0.51
C ASP A 2 -5.88 23.92 0.94
N ASP A 3 -7.10 24.21 1.37
CA ASP A 3 -7.60 24.03 2.74
C ASP A 3 -8.40 22.72 2.93
N ASP A 4 -8.62 21.96 1.86
CA ASP A 4 -9.29 20.65 1.95
C ASP A 4 -8.28 19.53 2.19
N PHE A 5 -7.93 19.29 3.46
CA PHE A 5 -7.01 18.21 3.85
C PHE A 5 -7.58 16.81 3.62
N THR A 6 -8.87 16.67 3.36
CA THR A 6 -9.51 15.38 3.01
C THR A 6 -9.52 15.12 1.51
N ARG A 7 -9.27 16.14 0.68
CA ARG A 7 -9.34 16.08 -0.79
C ARG A 7 -10.65 15.44 -1.31
N GLY A 8 -11.76 15.73 -0.61
CA GLY A 8 -13.08 15.22 -0.94
C GLY A 8 -13.43 13.86 -0.35
N GLN A 9 -12.57 13.26 0.48
CA GLN A 9 -12.79 11.95 1.11
C GLN A 9 -13.30 12.04 2.57
N SER A 10 -13.80 13.19 3.01
CA SER A 10 -14.27 13.40 4.39
C SER A 10 -15.36 12.43 4.87
N PHE A 11 -15.96 11.69 3.96
CA PHE A 11 -16.90 10.61 4.28
C PHE A 11 -16.20 9.35 4.78
N TYR A 12 -14.89 9.22 4.57
CA TYR A 12 -14.09 8.05 4.91
C TYR A 12 -12.99 8.38 5.93
N ASP A 13 -12.16 9.36 5.64
CA ASP A 13 -10.99 9.76 6.41
C ASP A 13 -11.16 11.16 6.99
N LEU A 14 -11.46 11.22 8.27
CA LEU A 14 -11.57 12.49 8.98
C LEU A 14 -11.22 12.31 10.45
N MET A 15 -10.20 13.04 10.90
CA MET A 15 -9.75 13.02 12.29
C MET A 15 -9.46 14.43 12.76
N ILE A 16 -9.86 14.73 14.00
CA ILE A 16 -9.43 15.92 14.72
C ILE A 16 -9.05 15.58 16.15
N LYS A 17 -7.96 16.15 16.64
CA LYS A 17 -7.50 15.95 18.01
C LYS A 17 -6.88 17.22 18.57
N ALA A 18 -7.47 17.76 19.64
CA ALA A 18 -6.88 18.85 20.42
C ALA A 18 -5.84 18.32 21.42
N ASP A 19 -4.78 19.09 21.62
CA ASP A 19 -3.79 18.81 22.66
C ASP A 19 -4.42 19.08 24.05
N PRO A 20 -4.38 18.12 24.98
CA PRO A 20 -5.01 18.29 26.30
C PRO A 20 -4.28 19.28 27.17
N ALA A 21 -3.02 19.63 26.87
CA ALA A 21 -2.19 20.54 27.67
C ALA A 21 -2.09 21.95 27.08
N ASN A 22 -2.37 22.09 25.75
CA ASN A 22 -2.25 23.38 25.06
C ASN A 22 -3.44 23.61 24.11
N PRO A 23 -4.39 24.51 24.45
CA PRO A 23 -5.57 24.76 23.62
C PRO A 23 -5.27 25.38 22.25
N ASN A 24 -4.05 25.86 22.03
CA ASN A 24 -3.62 26.39 20.74
C ASN A 24 -3.12 25.29 19.76
N VAL A 25 -2.87 24.08 20.27
CA VAL A 25 -2.36 22.98 19.49
C VAL A 25 -3.48 21.99 19.17
N ALA A 26 -3.64 21.71 17.89
CA ALA A 26 -4.54 20.66 17.42
C ALA A 26 -3.98 20.01 16.16
N TYR A 27 -4.46 18.80 15.90
CA TYR A 27 -4.13 17.99 14.73
C TYR A 27 -5.41 17.69 13.98
N VAL A 28 -5.34 17.76 12.66
CA VAL A 28 -6.38 17.26 11.77
C VAL A 28 -5.76 16.29 10.77
N GLY A 29 -6.54 15.34 10.34
CA GLY A 29 -6.14 14.35 9.35
C GLY A 29 -7.30 14.08 8.41
N GLY A 30 -6.97 13.98 7.17
CA GLY A 30 -7.69 13.39 6.07
C GLY A 30 -6.72 12.45 5.38
N ILE A 31 -6.37 12.71 4.13
CA ILE A 31 -5.32 11.93 3.45
C ILE A 31 -3.98 12.08 4.16
N ASP A 32 -3.60 13.30 4.50
CA ASP A 32 -2.37 13.61 5.22
C ASP A 32 -2.67 14.22 6.61
N LEU A 33 -1.63 14.37 7.43
CA LEU A 33 -1.71 14.98 8.74
C LEU A 33 -1.31 16.46 8.69
N PHE A 34 -2.05 17.27 9.42
CA PHE A 34 -1.80 18.70 9.60
C PHE A 34 -1.84 19.07 11.09
N ARG A 35 -1.13 20.12 11.44
CA ARG A 35 -1.06 20.65 12.81
C ARG A 35 -1.27 22.16 12.81
N THR A 36 -1.91 22.66 13.84
CA THR A 36 -1.96 24.10 14.18
C THR A 36 -1.30 24.38 15.52
N ASP A 37 -0.73 25.55 15.67
CA ASP A 37 -0.15 26.06 16.92
C ASP A 37 -0.85 27.34 17.43
N ASN A 38 -1.95 27.73 16.78
CA ASN A 38 -2.70 28.93 17.09
C ASN A 38 -4.21 28.70 17.28
N GLY A 39 -4.61 27.46 17.58
CA GLY A 39 -6.01 27.09 17.79
C GLY A 39 -6.84 27.07 16.50
N GLY A 40 -6.20 27.00 15.34
CA GLY A 40 -6.88 27.05 14.04
C GLY A 40 -7.34 28.47 13.65
N ASN A 41 -6.85 29.51 14.32
CA ASN A 41 -7.21 30.90 14.05
C ASN A 41 -6.50 31.38 12.77
N ALA A 42 -7.25 31.56 11.70
CA ALA A 42 -6.75 32.26 10.53
C ALA A 42 -6.61 33.76 10.82
N SER A 43 -5.41 34.31 10.62
CA SER A 43 -5.19 35.75 10.65
C SER A 43 -4.93 36.22 9.20
N GLY A 44 -5.89 36.95 8.65
CA GLY A 44 -5.83 37.40 7.27
C GLY A 44 -6.04 36.22 6.29
N SER A 45 -5.20 36.10 5.27
CA SER A 45 -5.24 35.04 4.24
C SER A 45 -4.29 33.86 4.53
N SER A 46 -3.68 33.77 5.72
CA SER A 46 -2.77 32.68 6.04
C SER A 46 -3.52 31.45 6.53
N ASN A 47 -3.21 30.30 5.97
CA ASN A 47 -3.68 29.01 6.45
C ASN A 47 -3.09 28.74 7.85
N PRO A 48 -3.91 28.52 8.91
CA PRO A 48 -3.42 28.25 10.25
C PRO A 48 -2.89 26.82 10.44
N TRP A 49 -2.99 25.99 9.41
CA TRP A 49 -2.61 24.59 9.46
C TRP A 49 -1.33 24.34 8.67
N THR A 50 -0.40 23.64 9.30
CA THR A 50 0.85 23.19 8.67
C THR A 50 0.79 21.70 8.40
N GLN A 51 1.02 21.28 7.16
CA GLN A 51 1.14 19.87 6.81
C GLN A 51 2.38 19.26 7.48
N ILE A 52 2.22 18.11 8.14
CA ILE A 52 3.29 17.40 8.86
C ILE A 52 3.60 16.02 8.31
N SER A 53 2.77 15.50 7.42
CA SER A 53 3.04 14.22 6.73
C SER A 53 2.72 14.29 5.25
N HIS A 54 3.26 13.32 4.50
CA HIS A 54 2.87 13.10 3.12
C HIS A 54 2.86 11.59 2.81
N TRP A 55 1.77 11.10 2.26
CA TRP A 55 1.49 9.67 2.10
C TRP A 55 2.42 8.93 1.13
N TYR A 56 3.05 9.57 0.18
CA TYR A 56 4.05 8.96 -0.70
C TYR A 56 5.48 9.44 -0.46
N GLY A 57 5.72 10.16 0.63
CA GLY A 57 7.01 10.76 0.93
C GLY A 57 7.32 11.96 0.01
N MET A 58 7.53 13.10 0.61
CA MET A 58 7.88 14.35 -0.08
C MET A 58 9.05 14.99 0.64
N SER A 59 9.96 15.63 -0.12
CA SER A 59 11.09 16.33 0.49
C SER A 59 10.63 17.35 1.53
N GLY A 60 11.13 17.24 2.75
CA GLY A 60 10.80 18.10 3.87
C GLY A 60 9.56 17.69 4.69
N LEU A 61 8.78 16.68 4.25
CA LEU A 61 7.66 16.11 5.00
C LEU A 61 7.95 14.68 5.44
N GLN A 62 7.37 14.29 6.59
CA GLN A 62 7.48 12.92 7.08
C GLN A 62 6.53 12.00 6.31
N PHE A 63 6.91 10.73 6.18
CA PHE A 63 6.00 9.72 5.65
C PHE A 63 5.04 9.27 6.76
N ALA A 64 3.75 9.32 6.48
CA ALA A 64 2.71 8.53 7.13
C ALA A 64 1.78 8.00 6.04
N HIS A 65 1.24 6.80 6.24
CA HIS A 65 0.26 6.26 5.29
C HIS A 65 -0.96 7.18 5.16
N ALA A 66 -1.63 7.16 4.02
CA ALA A 66 -2.84 7.94 3.79
C ALA A 66 -3.99 7.55 4.74
N ASP A 67 -5.01 8.37 4.70
CA ASP A 67 -6.36 8.13 5.23
C ASP A 67 -6.36 7.99 6.76
N GLN A 68 -6.34 9.16 7.40
CA GLN A 68 -6.21 9.27 8.86
C GLN A 68 -7.56 9.12 9.54
N HIS A 69 -7.69 8.16 10.48
CA HIS A 69 -8.94 7.83 11.15
C HIS A 69 -8.97 8.21 12.63
N SER A 70 -7.82 8.17 13.30
CA SER A 70 -7.79 8.38 14.74
C SER A 70 -6.43 8.87 15.23
N SER A 71 -6.44 9.50 16.40
CA SER A 71 -5.20 9.83 17.11
C SER A 71 -5.38 9.81 18.62
N VAL A 72 -4.30 9.51 19.31
CA VAL A 72 -4.23 9.55 20.78
C VAL A 72 -2.99 10.33 21.18
N ILE A 73 -3.20 11.39 21.99
CA ILE A 73 -2.14 12.13 22.64
C ILE A 73 -2.00 11.60 24.07
N SER A 74 -0.79 11.34 24.50
CA SER A 74 -0.54 10.87 25.86
C SER A 74 -0.97 11.91 26.90
N SER A 75 -1.73 11.49 27.91
CA SER A 75 -2.18 12.36 29.00
C SER A 75 -1.06 12.79 29.95
N VAL A 76 0.09 12.10 29.91
CA VAL A 76 1.24 12.39 30.80
C VAL A 76 2.39 13.08 30.06
N ASP A 77 2.40 13.04 28.71
CA ASP A 77 3.43 13.67 27.89
C ASP A 77 2.84 14.00 26.51
N ALA A 78 2.38 15.22 26.33
CA ALA A 78 1.76 15.67 25.08
C ALA A 78 2.69 15.63 23.85
N ASN A 79 4.00 15.41 24.03
CA ASN A 79 4.90 15.16 22.91
C ASN A 79 4.66 13.80 22.25
N LYS A 80 4.04 12.86 22.98
CA LYS A 80 3.82 11.49 22.51
C LYS A 80 2.43 11.35 21.92
N ILE A 81 2.40 11.02 20.64
CA ILE A 81 1.16 10.91 19.85
C ILE A 81 1.21 9.62 19.04
N LEU A 82 0.07 8.91 18.98
CA LEU A 82 -0.21 7.85 18.01
C LEU A 82 -1.22 8.35 16.99
N PHE A 83 -0.98 8.05 15.73
CA PHE A 83 -1.90 8.26 14.61
C PHE A 83 -2.24 6.92 13.99
N GLY A 84 -3.53 6.64 13.81
CA GLY A 84 -4.05 5.45 13.15
C GLY A 84 -4.56 5.81 11.76
N ASN A 85 -4.11 5.04 10.77
CA ASN A 85 -4.46 5.19 9.36
C ASN A 85 -4.54 3.82 8.67
N ASP A 86 -4.83 3.79 7.36
CA ASP A 86 -4.99 2.53 6.61
C ASP A 86 -3.70 1.71 6.49
N GLY A 87 -2.56 2.32 6.69
CA GLY A 87 -1.27 1.62 6.80
C GLY A 87 -0.91 1.15 8.21
N GLY A 88 -1.77 1.40 9.21
CA GLY A 88 -1.57 0.98 10.60
C GLY A 88 -1.33 2.13 11.57
N ILE A 89 -0.32 2.02 12.41
CA ILE A 89 -0.04 2.98 13.49
C ILE A 89 1.30 3.69 13.25
N PHE A 90 1.24 5.01 13.34
CA PHE A 90 2.42 5.89 13.34
C PHE A 90 2.55 6.59 14.68
N TYR A 91 3.78 6.77 15.12
CA TYR A 91 4.13 7.35 16.42
C TYR A 91 5.02 8.57 16.26
N SER A 92 4.76 9.57 17.07
CA SER A 92 5.64 10.70 17.30
C SER A 92 5.97 10.83 18.79
N ASN A 93 7.16 11.26 19.11
CA ASN A 93 7.59 11.65 20.47
C ASN A 93 7.95 13.14 20.57
N ASN A 94 7.62 13.92 19.55
CA ASN A 94 7.94 15.34 19.43
C ASN A 94 6.85 16.10 18.67
N GLN A 95 5.59 15.86 19.06
CA GLN A 95 4.41 16.60 18.58
C GLN A 95 4.23 16.56 17.05
N GLY A 96 4.53 15.43 16.41
CA GLY A 96 4.37 15.25 14.96
C GLY A 96 5.56 15.71 14.11
N THR A 97 6.63 16.25 14.71
CA THR A 97 7.82 16.66 13.96
C THR A 97 8.52 15.47 13.30
N ASN A 98 8.56 14.32 13.99
CA ASN A 98 9.02 13.05 13.41
C ASN A 98 7.93 11.99 13.57
N LEU A 99 7.71 11.23 12.50
CA LEU A 99 6.74 10.15 12.47
C LEU A 99 7.47 8.83 12.17
N GLY A 100 7.12 7.79 12.87
CA GLY A 100 7.66 6.44 12.62
C GLY A 100 6.60 5.36 12.75
N SER A 101 6.57 4.42 11.82
CA SER A 101 5.67 3.28 11.89
C SER A 101 5.90 2.44 13.15
N ARG A 102 4.81 1.91 13.73
CA ARG A 102 4.78 1.02 14.89
C ARG A 102 4.05 -0.29 14.60
N ASN A 103 4.08 -0.73 13.36
CA ASN A 103 3.40 -1.93 12.88
C ASN A 103 4.18 -3.23 13.17
N TYR A 104 5.28 -3.18 13.88
CA TYR A 104 6.07 -4.38 14.21
C TYR A 104 5.23 -5.38 14.99
N ASN A 105 5.12 -6.61 14.48
CA ASN A 105 4.25 -7.67 14.98
C ASN A 105 2.74 -7.36 14.94
N TYR A 106 2.33 -6.32 14.25
CA TYR A 106 0.94 -6.04 13.93
C TYR A 106 0.69 -6.51 12.50
N HIS A 107 -0.07 -7.59 12.35
CA HIS A 107 -0.31 -8.25 11.07
C HIS A 107 -1.80 -8.21 10.76
N THR A 108 -2.24 -7.13 10.13
CA THR A 108 -3.57 -7.03 9.54
C THR A 108 -3.44 -6.71 8.07
N SER A 109 -4.18 -7.42 7.24
CA SER A 109 -4.21 -7.21 5.80
C SER A 109 -5.56 -7.63 5.26
N GLN A 110 -6.17 -6.78 4.46
CA GLN A 110 -7.41 -7.07 3.77
C GLN A 110 -7.12 -7.34 2.30
N TYR A 111 -7.13 -8.61 1.92
CA TYR A 111 -6.93 -9.02 0.54
C TYR A 111 -8.24 -8.97 -0.23
N TYR A 112 -8.23 -8.34 -1.40
CA TYR A 112 -9.27 -8.48 -2.41
C TYR A 112 -9.10 -9.79 -3.18
N THR A 113 -7.87 -10.13 -3.53
CA THR A 113 -7.53 -11.34 -4.27
C THR A 113 -6.20 -11.90 -3.79
N ILE A 114 -6.05 -13.22 -3.97
CA ILE A 114 -4.79 -13.92 -3.70
C ILE A 114 -4.57 -14.98 -4.77
N ALA A 115 -3.34 -15.14 -5.20
CA ALA A 115 -2.91 -16.19 -6.12
C ALA A 115 -1.64 -16.86 -5.62
N VAL A 116 -1.61 -18.19 -5.71
CA VAL A 116 -0.51 -19.03 -5.23
C VAL A 116 0.21 -19.66 -6.42
N ALA A 117 1.53 -19.63 -6.39
CA ALA A 117 2.34 -20.34 -7.37
C ALA A 117 2.20 -21.86 -7.22
N PRO A 118 2.25 -22.64 -8.32
CA PRO A 118 2.39 -24.09 -8.22
C PRO A 118 3.55 -24.48 -7.31
N SER A 119 3.35 -25.49 -6.48
CA SER A 119 4.35 -25.92 -5.48
C SER A 119 5.70 -26.30 -6.08
N THR A 120 5.73 -26.71 -7.35
CA THR A 120 6.94 -27.10 -8.09
C THR A 120 7.55 -25.98 -8.93
N MET A 121 6.93 -24.81 -9.00
CA MET A 121 7.35 -23.73 -9.92
C MET A 121 8.80 -23.31 -9.74
N PHE A 122 9.29 -23.29 -8.51
CA PHE A 122 10.63 -22.83 -8.17
C PHE A 122 11.60 -23.98 -7.83
N GLU A 123 11.25 -25.23 -8.13
CA GLU A 123 12.21 -26.32 -8.06
C GLU A 123 13.36 -26.05 -9.02
N ASN A 124 14.59 -26.11 -8.54
CA ASN A 124 15.80 -25.83 -9.32
C ASN A 124 15.86 -24.45 -9.99
N HIS A 125 15.09 -23.49 -9.48
CA HIS A 125 15.11 -22.10 -9.98
C HIS A 125 15.13 -21.12 -8.82
N SER A 126 15.99 -20.12 -8.90
CA SER A 126 16.10 -19.05 -7.92
C SER A 126 15.83 -17.70 -8.58
N VAL A 127 15.07 -16.85 -7.91
CA VAL A 127 14.79 -15.50 -8.41
C VAL A 127 14.73 -14.50 -7.27
N THR A 128 15.14 -13.27 -7.53
CA THR A 128 14.98 -12.14 -6.62
C THR A 128 13.79 -11.29 -7.06
N GLN A 129 12.73 -11.27 -6.26
CA GLN A 129 11.63 -10.32 -6.41
C GLN A 129 11.98 -9.02 -5.72
N ARG A 130 12.00 -7.93 -6.49
CA ARG A 130 12.19 -6.57 -5.98
C ARG A 130 10.84 -5.93 -5.63
N GLY A 131 10.85 -5.06 -4.64
CA GLY A 131 9.68 -4.31 -4.20
C GLY A 131 10.05 -3.28 -3.16
N THR A 132 9.08 -2.86 -2.38
CA THR A 132 9.24 -1.89 -1.30
C THR A 132 8.87 -2.51 0.04
N ASP A 133 9.67 -2.24 1.06
CA ASP A 133 9.27 -2.45 2.45
C ASP A 133 8.47 -1.22 2.89
N ARG A 134 7.17 -1.36 3.02
CA ARG A 134 6.27 -0.25 3.39
C ARG A 134 6.45 0.25 4.80
N SER A 135 6.91 -0.59 5.71
CA SER A 135 7.11 -0.17 7.10
C SER A 135 8.12 0.95 7.23
N VAL A 136 9.03 1.05 6.26
CA VAL A 136 10.10 2.06 6.22
C VAL A 136 10.18 2.82 4.89
N ASN A 137 9.26 2.52 3.95
CA ASN A 137 9.24 3.09 2.60
C ASN A 137 10.60 3.04 1.89
N ARG A 138 11.21 1.87 1.88
CA ARG A 138 12.52 1.63 1.28
C ARG A 138 12.49 0.46 0.32
N SER A 139 13.31 0.54 -0.72
CA SER A 139 13.54 -0.60 -1.61
C SER A 139 13.94 -1.83 -0.84
N SER A 140 13.29 -2.94 -1.11
CA SER A 140 13.51 -4.24 -0.50
C SER A 140 13.45 -5.35 -1.53
N SER A 141 13.77 -6.57 -1.14
CA SER A 141 13.65 -7.73 -2.02
C SER A 141 13.39 -9.01 -1.25
N VAL A 142 12.69 -9.93 -1.91
CA VAL A 142 12.51 -11.31 -1.47
C VAL A 142 13.30 -12.21 -2.42
N PHE A 143 14.19 -13.00 -1.87
CA PHE A 143 14.89 -14.04 -2.62
C PHE A 143 14.14 -15.36 -2.48
N ILE A 144 13.74 -15.92 -3.62
CA ILE A 144 13.12 -17.23 -3.70
C ILE A 144 14.21 -18.19 -4.17
N SER A 145 14.54 -19.14 -3.33
CA SER A 145 15.40 -20.27 -3.68
C SER A 145 14.83 -21.51 -3.05
N ARG A 146 14.52 -22.48 -3.84
CA ARG A 146 13.91 -23.69 -3.35
C ARG A 146 14.89 -24.85 -3.36
N THR A 147 15.13 -25.36 -2.15
CA THR A 147 15.84 -26.63 -1.94
C THR A 147 14.98 -27.65 -1.18
N GLY A 148 13.66 -27.44 -1.08
CA GLY A 148 12.77 -28.30 -0.32
C GLY A 148 11.28 -28.13 -0.64
N PRO A 149 10.42 -29.07 -0.23
CA PRO A 149 9.06 -29.23 -0.73
C PRO A 149 7.99 -28.27 -0.21
N ASN A 150 8.29 -27.29 0.63
CA ASN A 150 7.27 -26.53 1.36
C ASN A 150 7.52 -25.01 1.39
N GLN A 151 7.73 -24.39 0.25
CA GLN A 151 7.72 -22.92 0.20
C GLN A 151 6.52 -22.46 -0.61
N ASP A 152 5.54 -21.89 0.07
CA ASP A 152 4.44 -21.23 -0.60
C ASP A 152 4.90 -19.85 -1.07
N VAL A 153 4.66 -19.58 -2.35
CA VAL A 153 4.88 -18.29 -2.97
C VAL A 153 3.55 -17.78 -3.44
N PHE A 154 3.17 -16.60 -2.99
CA PHE A 154 1.91 -16.01 -3.36
C PHE A 154 2.00 -14.50 -3.60
N VAL A 155 1.03 -14.00 -4.33
CA VAL A 155 0.82 -12.58 -4.57
C VAL A 155 -0.64 -12.26 -4.29
N GLY A 156 -0.91 -11.09 -3.71
CA GLY A 156 -2.27 -10.68 -3.45
C GLY A 156 -2.44 -9.17 -3.46
N GLY A 157 -3.55 -8.72 -4.03
CA GLY A 157 -3.97 -7.34 -4.01
C GLY A 157 -4.71 -7.01 -2.72
N LEU A 158 -4.33 -5.91 -2.08
CA LEU A 158 -4.86 -5.47 -0.80
C LEU A 158 -5.55 -4.13 -0.93
N GLN A 159 -6.61 -3.94 -0.17
CA GLN A 159 -7.21 -2.63 0.02
C GLN A 159 -6.17 -1.69 0.65
N ASP A 160 -6.00 -0.50 0.05
CA ASP A 160 -5.14 0.61 0.50
C ASP A 160 -3.65 0.27 0.69
N ASN A 161 -3.29 -1.00 0.56
CA ASN A 161 -1.95 -1.51 0.83
C ASN A 161 -1.29 -2.20 -0.38
N GLY A 162 -1.74 -1.87 -1.59
CA GLY A 162 -1.14 -2.28 -2.85
C GLY A 162 -1.17 -3.78 -3.13
N THR A 163 -0.17 -4.26 -3.82
CA THR A 163 -0.01 -5.68 -4.10
C THR A 163 1.21 -6.22 -3.39
N MET A 164 0.99 -7.21 -2.56
CA MET A 164 2.02 -7.85 -1.77
C MET A 164 2.48 -9.16 -2.42
N PHE A 165 3.78 -9.30 -2.61
CA PHE A 165 4.41 -10.55 -2.99
C PHE A 165 5.09 -11.17 -1.78
N GLN A 166 4.83 -12.43 -1.52
CA GLN A 166 5.33 -13.14 -0.35
C GLN A 166 5.88 -14.51 -0.72
N ALA A 167 6.99 -14.87 -0.09
CA ALA A 167 7.52 -16.22 -0.16
C ALA A 167 7.75 -16.74 1.25
N ASP A 168 7.15 -17.87 1.57
CA ASP A 168 7.42 -18.59 2.81
C ASP A 168 8.78 -19.29 2.72
N ARG A 169 9.55 -19.18 3.78
CA ARG A 169 10.87 -19.82 3.94
C ARG A 169 10.86 -20.93 4.99
N GLY A 170 9.72 -21.55 5.23
CA GLY A 170 9.58 -22.56 6.30
C GLY A 170 9.75 -21.91 7.68
N ASN A 171 10.73 -22.36 8.47
CA ASN A 171 10.94 -21.85 9.82
C ASN A 171 11.57 -20.44 9.90
N ALA A 172 11.86 -19.80 8.76
CA ALA A 172 12.33 -18.43 8.72
C ALA A 172 11.13 -17.47 8.66
N LYS A 173 11.31 -16.26 9.20
CA LYS A 173 10.27 -15.19 9.07
C LYS A 173 9.92 -15.00 7.61
N THR A 174 8.66 -15.16 7.30
CA THR A 174 8.09 -14.86 5.98
C THR A 174 8.46 -13.44 5.58
N ARG A 175 8.99 -13.28 4.39
CA ARG A 175 9.30 -11.96 3.84
C ARG A 175 8.27 -11.60 2.78
N ALA A 176 7.74 -10.41 2.90
CA ALA A 176 6.87 -9.82 1.93
C ALA A 176 7.50 -8.55 1.38
N VAL A 177 7.23 -8.25 0.14
CA VAL A 177 7.54 -6.97 -0.49
C VAL A 177 6.32 -6.46 -1.23
N ASP A 178 6.12 -5.18 -1.14
CA ASP A 178 5.11 -4.49 -1.92
C ASP A 178 5.64 -4.29 -3.35
N VAL A 179 4.89 -4.78 -4.32
CA VAL A 179 5.24 -4.74 -5.73
C VAL A 179 4.45 -3.70 -6.51
N SER A 180 3.38 -3.18 -5.93
CA SER A 180 2.67 -2.00 -6.44
C SER A 180 2.03 -1.22 -5.29
N GLY A 181 1.84 0.09 -5.46
CA GLY A 181 1.22 0.96 -4.45
C GLY A 181 -0.28 1.12 -4.60
N GLY A 182 -0.91 1.86 -3.68
CA GLY A 182 -2.35 2.17 -3.67
C GLY A 182 -3.23 0.95 -3.41
N ASP A 183 -4.34 0.83 -4.12
CA ASP A 183 -5.21 -0.35 -4.05
C ASP A 183 -4.72 -1.45 -5.00
N GLY A 184 -4.31 -2.56 -4.46
CA GLY A 184 -4.07 -3.77 -5.24
C GLY A 184 -5.41 -4.43 -5.57
N ALA A 185 -5.62 -4.79 -6.84
CA ALA A 185 -6.84 -5.46 -7.27
C ALA A 185 -6.59 -6.95 -7.59
N ALA A 186 -6.99 -7.41 -8.77
CA ALA A 186 -6.79 -8.80 -9.17
C ALA A 186 -5.31 -9.17 -9.22
N SER A 187 -5.00 -10.33 -8.67
CA SER A 187 -3.68 -10.94 -8.73
C SER A 187 -3.82 -12.37 -9.24
N MET A 188 -2.95 -12.78 -10.16
CA MET A 188 -2.99 -14.10 -10.78
C MET A 188 -1.58 -14.65 -10.91
N PHE A 189 -1.40 -15.94 -10.65
CA PHE A 189 -0.12 -16.62 -10.81
C PHE A 189 -0.20 -17.62 -11.97
N SER A 190 0.83 -17.65 -12.82
CA SER A 190 0.95 -18.67 -13.85
C SER A 190 0.93 -20.06 -13.21
N GLN A 191 0.11 -20.96 -13.75
CA GLN A 191 0.09 -22.36 -13.37
C GLN A 191 1.03 -23.22 -14.24
N ASN A 192 1.71 -22.59 -15.21
CA ASN A 192 2.71 -23.23 -16.04
C ASN A 192 4.10 -23.10 -15.41
N VAL A 193 4.62 -24.16 -14.82
CA VAL A 193 5.93 -24.19 -14.15
C VAL A 193 7.12 -23.90 -15.06
N ASN A 194 6.95 -24.04 -16.37
CA ASN A 194 7.97 -23.72 -17.36
C ASN A 194 7.96 -22.25 -17.79
N ASN A 195 6.92 -21.51 -17.41
CA ASN A 195 6.80 -20.08 -17.70
C ASN A 195 6.35 -19.36 -16.42
N LYS A 196 7.32 -18.88 -15.67
CA LYS A 196 7.16 -18.33 -14.33
C LYS A 196 6.86 -16.85 -14.39
N TYR A 197 5.62 -16.48 -14.09
CA TYR A 197 5.20 -15.10 -13.97
C TYR A 197 3.94 -14.97 -13.09
N TYR A 198 3.68 -13.78 -12.64
CA TYR A 198 2.40 -13.43 -12.07
C TYR A 198 1.90 -12.12 -12.69
N ILE A 199 0.62 -11.86 -12.53
CA ILE A 199 -0.03 -10.65 -13.01
C ILE A 199 -0.62 -9.93 -11.80
N THR A 200 -0.45 -8.62 -11.78
CA THR A 200 -1.05 -7.70 -10.81
C THR A 200 -1.92 -6.71 -11.53
N ASN A 201 -2.92 -6.20 -10.84
CA ASN A 201 -3.77 -5.15 -11.36
C ASN A 201 -3.94 -4.06 -10.29
N TYR A 202 -3.98 -2.83 -10.72
CA TYR A 202 -4.46 -1.70 -9.94
C TYR A 202 -5.96 -1.51 -10.20
N VAL A 203 -6.69 -0.97 -9.23
CA VAL A 203 -8.13 -0.70 -9.37
C VAL A 203 -8.49 -0.02 -10.69
N TYR A 204 -9.68 -0.28 -11.19
CA TYR A 204 -10.21 0.22 -12.48
C TYR A 204 -9.40 -0.22 -13.72
N ASN A 205 -8.63 -1.29 -13.65
CA ASN A 205 -7.68 -1.71 -14.70
C ASN A 205 -6.62 -0.66 -15.06
N ARG A 206 -6.29 0.23 -14.15
CA ARG A 206 -5.31 1.31 -14.43
C ARG A 206 -3.92 0.80 -14.77
N ALA A 207 -3.52 -0.30 -14.16
CA ALA A 207 -2.20 -0.87 -14.39
C ALA A 207 -2.27 -2.40 -14.27
N VAL A 208 -2.54 -3.07 -15.38
CA VAL A 208 -2.37 -4.52 -15.48
C VAL A 208 -0.92 -4.78 -15.85
N GLU A 209 -0.18 -5.42 -14.97
CA GLU A 209 1.25 -5.64 -15.11
C GLU A 209 1.60 -7.12 -15.00
N ALA A 210 2.44 -7.60 -15.91
CA ALA A 210 3.06 -8.92 -15.81
C ALA A 210 4.45 -8.81 -15.20
N VAL A 211 4.74 -9.66 -14.23
CA VAL A 211 6.04 -9.75 -13.59
C VAL A 211 6.67 -11.12 -13.91
N ASN A 212 7.69 -11.11 -14.72
CA ASN A 212 8.42 -12.30 -15.13
C ASN A 212 9.41 -12.74 -14.04
N LEU A 213 9.42 -14.02 -13.75
CA LEU A 213 10.25 -14.65 -12.75
C LEU A 213 11.18 -15.75 -13.35
N ASN A 214 11.35 -15.81 -14.68
CA ASN A 214 12.20 -16.82 -15.32
C ASN A 214 13.71 -16.51 -15.25
N GLY A 215 14.08 -15.26 -14.94
CA GLY A 215 15.48 -14.84 -14.74
C GLY A 215 15.88 -14.78 -13.28
N ASP A 216 17.13 -14.41 -13.02
CA ASP A 216 17.66 -14.27 -11.65
C ASP A 216 17.04 -13.11 -10.87
N THR A 217 16.45 -12.18 -11.57
CA THR A 217 15.75 -11.02 -10.98
C THR A 217 14.42 -10.81 -11.72
N SER A 218 13.37 -10.50 -10.96
CA SER A 218 12.06 -10.16 -11.52
C SER A 218 12.11 -8.95 -12.45
N ARG A 219 11.31 -8.99 -13.51
CA ARG A 219 11.12 -7.89 -14.46
C ARG A 219 9.65 -7.64 -14.67
N THR A 220 9.24 -6.39 -14.58
CA THR A 220 7.85 -5.96 -14.75
C THR A 220 7.68 -5.22 -16.07
N TRP A 221 6.55 -5.47 -16.75
CA TRP A 221 6.08 -4.67 -17.88
C TRP A 221 4.56 -4.55 -17.86
N ARG A 222 4.08 -3.42 -18.32
CA ARG A 222 2.66 -3.15 -18.41
C ARG A 222 2.04 -3.90 -19.61
N LEU A 223 0.91 -4.53 -19.37
CA LEU A 223 0.13 -5.23 -20.39
C LEU A 223 -0.91 -4.34 -21.07
N ASN A 224 -1.38 -3.29 -20.38
CA ASN A 224 -2.35 -2.35 -20.90
C ASN A 224 -1.85 -0.91 -20.84
N SER A 225 -2.37 -0.09 -21.73
CA SER A 225 -2.17 1.37 -21.75
C SER A 225 -3.47 2.13 -21.42
N GLU A 226 -4.45 1.46 -20.84
CA GLU A 226 -5.79 1.98 -20.67
C GLU A 226 -5.88 3.01 -19.56
N GLY A 227 -6.79 3.96 -19.73
CA GLY A 227 -7.06 4.99 -18.74
C GLY A 227 -7.89 4.47 -17.57
N SER A 228 -8.04 5.29 -16.57
CA SER A 228 -8.58 4.99 -15.23
C SER A 228 -10.06 4.64 -15.14
N THR A 229 -10.77 4.43 -16.25
CA THR A 229 -12.24 4.25 -16.26
C THR A 229 -12.71 2.99 -16.97
N ASN A 230 -11.78 2.10 -17.31
CA ASN A 230 -12.06 0.96 -18.19
C ASN A 230 -12.39 -0.34 -17.45
N GLY A 231 -12.45 -0.33 -16.14
CA GLY A 231 -12.82 -1.46 -15.31
C GLY A 231 -13.67 -1.06 -14.11
N ASP A 232 -14.17 -2.04 -13.37
CA ASP A 232 -14.77 -1.82 -12.07
C ASP A 232 -13.67 -1.53 -11.04
N PHE A 233 -14.05 -1.02 -9.84
CA PHE A 233 -13.08 -0.74 -8.77
C PHE A 233 -12.21 -1.97 -8.52
N ILE A 234 -12.80 -3.12 -8.25
CA ILE A 234 -12.11 -4.41 -8.30
C ILE A 234 -12.60 -5.15 -9.55
N THR A 235 -11.77 -5.15 -10.57
CA THR A 235 -12.07 -5.83 -11.83
C THR A 235 -11.86 -7.32 -11.70
N VAL A 236 -12.87 -8.11 -12.05
CA VAL A 236 -12.77 -9.57 -12.11
C VAL A 236 -11.87 -9.95 -13.29
N GLN A 237 -10.85 -10.75 -13.01
CA GLN A 237 -9.89 -11.24 -14.00
C GLN A 237 -9.58 -12.72 -13.78
N ASP A 238 -9.24 -13.41 -14.86
CA ASP A 238 -8.76 -14.79 -14.84
C ASP A 238 -7.64 -14.98 -15.86
N LEU A 239 -6.78 -15.97 -15.62
CA LEU A 239 -5.58 -16.25 -16.40
C LEU A 239 -5.60 -17.66 -16.96
N ASP A 240 -5.70 -17.81 -18.28
CA ASP A 240 -5.33 -19.04 -18.97
C ASP A 240 -3.80 -19.12 -19.11
N SER A 241 -3.17 -19.78 -18.17
CA SER A 241 -1.70 -19.91 -18.11
C SER A 241 -1.12 -20.73 -19.27
N ASN A 242 -1.91 -21.61 -19.90
CA ASN A 242 -1.46 -22.44 -21.00
C ASN A 242 -1.34 -21.63 -22.30
N ARG A 243 -2.24 -20.67 -22.48
CA ARG A 243 -2.27 -19.79 -23.65
C ARG A 243 -1.61 -18.43 -23.40
N GLY A 244 -1.36 -18.07 -22.11
CA GLY A 244 -0.86 -16.76 -21.73
C GLY A 244 -1.89 -15.65 -22.00
N VAL A 245 -3.18 -15.93 -21.78
CA VAL A 245 -4.30 -15.01 -22.04
C VAL A 245 -4.94 -14.60 -20.73
N VAL A 246 -5.07 -13.30 -20.52
CA VAL A 246 -5.84 -12.72 -19.41
C VAL A 246 -7.23 -12.38 -19.92
N TYR A 247 -8.21 -12.89 -19.22
CA TYR A 247 -9.62 -12.49 -19.39
C TYR A 247 -9.94 -11.44 -18.34
N SER A 248 -10.52 -10.33 -18.76
CA SER A 248 -10.80 -9.20 -17.88
C SER A 248 -12.13 -8.57 -18.23
N ASN A 249 -12.88 -8.15 -17.22
CA ASN A 249 -14.02 -7.28 -17.42
C ASN A 249 -13.53 -5.91 -17.91
N TYR A 250 -14.16 -5.41 -18.96
CA TYR A 250 -13.78 -4.16 -19.60
C TYR A 250 -15.01 -3.24 -19.76
N ARG A 251 -14.86 -1.99 -19.39
CA ARG A 251 -15.87 -0.94 -19.62
C ARG A 251 -15.46 -0.05 -20.79
N SER A 252 -16.34 0.07 -21.79
CA SER A 252 -16.20 1.07 -22.83
C SER A 252 -17.46 1.92 -22.89
N GLY A 253 -17.33 3.23 -22.70
CA GLY A 253 -18.46 4.15 -22.79
C GLY A 253 -19.58 3.90 -21.76
N GLY A 254 -19.23 3.40 -20.56
CA GLY A 254 -20.18 3.12 -19.47
C GLY A 254 -20.90 1.77 -19.56
N THR A 255 -20.60 0.95 -20.56
CA THR A 255 -21.14 -0.41 -20.73
C THR A 255 -20.07 -1.46 -20.43
N ASN A 256 -20.43 -2.49 -19.66
CA ASN A 256 -19.56 -3.66 -19.47
C ASN A 256 -19.47 -4.48 -20.78
N ARG A 257 -18.31 -4.97 -21.09
CA ARG A 257 -18.04 -5.92 -22.20
C ARG A 257 -17.31 -7.12 -21.69
#